data_4f717f7fe8b555007abc8836ca127d78
#
_entry.id   4f717f7fe8b555007abc8836ca127d78
#
_cell.length_a   1.000
_cell.length_b   1.000
_cell.length_c   1.000
_cell.angle_alpha   90.00
_cell.angle_beta   90.00
_cell.angle_gamma   90.00
#
_symmetry.space_group_name_H-M   'P 1'
#
loop_
_entity.id
_entity.type
_entity.pdbx_description
1 polymer ?
#
loop_
_entity_poly.entity_id
_entity_poly.type
_entity_poly.pdbx_seq_one_letter_code
_entity_poly.pdbx_strand_id
1 'polypeptide(L)'
;GYAAGRLLHFTYLDSIFLGGMLSMSSTTIIIKAFTDLNMRKQQFTTIVFGVLIVEDMFAVLMMVLLSSIAVNNELEGSELIYSILKLAFFLITWFLIGIFVLPTFLKKARRFLNSETLLVVSMGLCLGMVVLASYAGFSSALGAFVMGSILAGTNEAERIEKVMQPVKDLFGAVFFISVGMLVSPEALVQYAIPIIILSLVVIAGQIFFGTSGMLISGQPLKIAIKSGFSLSQIGEFAFIIATLGMSLKVIDGFLYPI
;
A
#
# COMPACT_ATOMS: atom_id res chain seq x y z
N GLY A 1 15.19 -1.66 6.24
CA GLY A 1 14.34 -1.20 7.34
C GLY A 1 14.65 -1.94 8.62
N TYR A 2 14.30 -3.23 8.73
CA TYR A 2 14.47 -4.00 9.97
C TYR A 2 15.89 -3.90 10.58
N ALA A 3 16.93 -4.16 9.79
CA ALA A 3 18.31 -4.09 10.27
C ALA A 3 18.68 -2.67 10.76
N ALA A 4 18.19 -1.63 10.08
CA ALA A 4 18.42 -0.25 10.50
C ALA A 4 17.73 0.05 11.84
N GLY A 5 16.49 -0.40 12.04
CA GLY A 5 15.79 -0.26 13.30
C GLY A 5 16.55 -0.96 14.45
N ARG A 6 17.03 -2.18 14.23
CA ARG A 6 17.82 -2.91 15.23
C ARG A 6 19.17 -2.21 15.56
N LEU A 7 19.80 -1.61 14.57
CA LEU A 7 21.03 -0.81 14.78
C LEU A 7 20.77 0.49 15.56
N LEU A 8 19.58 1.07 15.40
CA LEU A 8 19.13 2.25 16.15
C LEU A 8 18.53 1.89 17.54
N HIS A 9 18.66 0.64 17.97
CA HIS A 9 18.16 0.11 19.24
C HIS A 9 16.63 0.17 19.40
N PHE A 10 15.87 0.19 18.29
CA PHE A 10 14.42 0.08 18.33
C PHE A 10 13.99 -1.31 18.79
N THR A 11 12.79 -1.42 19.34
CA THR A 11 12.23 -2.69 19.76
C THR A 11 12.12 -3.68 18.57
N TYR A 12 11.88 -4.94 18.87
CA TYR A 12 11.72 -5.97 17.83
C TYR A 12 10.53 -5.64 16.91
N LEU A 13 9.39 -5.27 17.51
CA LEU A 13 8.18 -4.93 16.76
C LEU A 13 8.33 -3.62 15.97
N ASP A 14 8.88 -2.56 16.58
CA ASP A 14 9.17 -1.31 15.87
C ASP A 14 10.06 -1.56 14.65
N SER A 15 11.08 -2.41 14.79
CA SER A 15 11.99 -2.73 13.70
C SER A 15 11.32 -3.49 12.56
N ILE A 16 10.36 -4.39 12.87
CA ILE A 16 9.58 -5.12 11.87
C ILE A 16 8.65 -4.15 11.14
N PHE A 17 7.89 -3.34 11.88
CA PHE A 17 6.99 -2.34 11.29
C PHE A 17 7.77 -1.34 10.43
N LEU A 18 8.90 -0.83 10.94
CA LEU A 18 9.81 0.02 10.19
C LEU A 18 10.29 -0.66 8.89
N GLY A 19 10.60 -1.95 8.96
CA GLY A 19 10.95 -2.75 7.77
C GLY A 19 9.85 -2.75 6.72
N GLY A 20 8.61 -2.94 7.13
CA GLY A 20 7.44 -2.87 6.27
C GLY A 20 7.22 -1.47 5.69
N MET A 21 7.29 -0.43 6.53
CA MET A 21 7.11 0.96 6.12
C MET A 21 8.13 1.41 5.06
N LEU A 22 9.40 1.06 5.23
CA LEU A 22 10.49 1.47 4.35
C LEU A 22 10.64 0.61 3.08
N SER A 23 9.84 -0.43 2.91
CA SER A 23 9.94 -1.35 1.76
C SER A 23 9.04 -0.99 0.60
N MET A 24 8.13 -0.01 0.75
CA MET A 24 7.11 0.30 -0.24
C MET A 24 7.37 1.63 -0.93
N SER A 25 7.37 1.60 -2.26
CA SER A 25 7.51 2.80 -3.09
C SER A 25 6.15 3.47 -3.33
N SER A 26 6.14 4.79 -3.60
CA SER A 26 4.89 5.50 -3.91
C SER A 26 4.52 5.39 -5.39
N THR A 27 3.48 4.65 -5.68
CA THR A 27 2.89 4.57 -7.01
C THR A 27 2.42 5.94 -7.50
N THR A 28 1.79 6.71 -6.63
CA THR A 28 1.23 8.04 -6.97
C THR A 28 2.32 9.04 -7.37
N ILE A 29 3.39 9.14 -6.58
CA ILE A 29 4.52 10.06 -6.85
C ILE A 29 5.22 9.68 -8.17
N ILE A 30 5.49 8.38 -8.39
CA ILE A 30 6.20 7.92 -9.58
C ILE A 30 5.36 8.15 -10.85
N ILE A 31 4.06 7.81 -10.82
CA ILE A 31 3.16 8.03 -11.96
C ILE A 31 3.11 9.52 -12.30
N LYS A 32 2.97 10.38 -11.29
CA LYS A 32 2.94 11.83 -11.47
C LYS A 32 4.25 12.33 -12.07
N ALA A 33 5.39 11.96 -11.50
CA ALA A 33 6.71 12.35 -11.99
C ALA A 33 6.94 11.93 -13.45
N PHE A 34 6.63 10.67 -13.80
CA PHE A 34 6.77 10.22 -15.19
C PHE A 34 5.81 10.88 -16.16
N THR A 35 4.66 11.32 -15.68
CA THR A 35 3.71 12.09 -16.49
C THR A 35 4.24 13.48 -16.75
N ASP A 36 4.66 14.20 -15.72
CA ASP A 36 5.16 15.57 -15.80
C ASP A 36 6.46 15.67 -16.62
N LEU A 37 7.31 14.63 -16.53
CA LEU A 37 8.54 14.53 -17.31
C LEU A 37 8.35 13.95 -18.72
N ASN A 38 7.10 13.65 -19.14
CA ASN A 38 6.80 13.00 -20.44
C ASN A 38 7.55 11.67 -20.67
N MET A 39 7.80 10.90 -19.59
CA MET A 39 8.58 9.66 -19.64
C MET A 39 7.73 8.40 -19.70
N ARG A 40 6.39 8.49 -19.72
CA ARG A 40 5.46 7.34 -19.67
C ARG A 40 5.66 6.29 -20.77
N LYS A 41 6.20 6.69 -21.94
CA LYS A 41 6.43 5.80 -23.09
C LYS A 41 7.81 5.12 -23.07
N GLN A 42 8.64 5.34 -22.07
CA GLN A 42 9.95 4.71 -22.01
C GLN A 42 9.85 3.27 -21.48
N GLN A 43 10.70 2.39 -21.96
CA GLN A 43 10.67 0.96 -21.60
C GLN A 43 10.81 0.74 -20.09
N PHE A 44 11.74 1.44 -19.41
CA PHE A 44 11.93 1.28 -17.97
C PHE A 44 10.69 1.73 -17.16
N THR A 45 9.93 2.71 -17.65
CA THR A 45 8.71 3.18 -17.01
C THR A 45 7.64 2.09 -16.94
N THR A 46 7.45 1.34 -18.03
CA THR A 46 6.52 0.20 -18.06
C THR A 46 6.93 -0.88 -17.07
N ILE A 47 8.24 -1.14 -16.96
CA ILE A 47 8.77 -2.12 -15.99
C ILE A 47 8.53 -1.64 -14.55
N VAL A 48 8.84 -0.36 -14.26
CA VAL A 48 8.61 0.25 -12.95
C VAL A 48 7.12 0.16 -12.56
N PHE A 49 6.20 0.44 -13.48
CA PHE A 49 4.76 0.28 -13.19
C PHE A 49 4.40 -1.17 -12.84
N GLY A 50 4.99 -2.15 -13.54
CA GLY A 50 4.78 -3.56 -13.19
C GLY A 50 5.28 -3.89 -11.78
N VAL A 51 6.44 -3.35 -11.37
CA VAL A 51 6.97 -3.52 -10.01
C VAL A 51 6.06 -2.87 -8.98
N LEU A 52 5.61 -1.64 -9.22
CA LEU A 52 4.72 -0.94 -8.29
C LEU A 52 3.42 -1.70 -8.04
N ILE A 53 2.81 -2.28 -9.10
CA ILE A 53 1.61 -3.12 -8.93
C ILE A 53 1.89 -4.32 -8.02
N VAL A 54 3.05 -4.96 -8.17
CA VAL A 54 3.45 -6.08 -7.32
C VAL A 54 3.74 -5.61 -5.90
N GLU A 55 4.42 -4.47 -5.72
CA GLU A 55 4.65 -3.86 -4.41
C GLU A 55 3.34 -3.55 -3.69
N ASP A 56 2.33 -2.98 -4.37
CA ASP A 56 1.02 -2.69 -3.79
C ASP A 56 0.32 -3.97 -3.29
N MET A 57 0.43 -5.08 -4.05
CA MET A 57 -0.07 -6.39 -3.60
C MET A 57 0.69 -6.89 -2.36
N PHE A 58 2.02 -6.72 -2.35
CA PHE A 58 2.85 -7.07 -1.19
C PHE A 58 2.55 -6.21 0.03
N ALA A 59 2.26 -4.91 -0.15
CA ALA A 59 1.87 -4.02 0.93
C ALA A 59 0.62 -4.53 1.66
N VAL A 60 -0.37 -5.00 0.92
CA VAL A 60 -1.59 -5.58 1.49
C VAL A 60 -1.29 -6.86 2.28
N LEU A 61 -0.49 -7.76 1.72
CA LEU A 61 -0.05 -8.97 2.42
C LEU A 61 0.75 -8.64 3.69
N MET A 62 1.65 -7.65 3.59
CA MET A 62 2.46 -7.18 4.71
C MET A 62 1.58 -6.63 5.84
N MET A 63 0.56 -5.83 5.54
CA MET A 63 -0.37 -5.33 6.56
C MET A 63 -1.08 -6.46 7.31
N VAL A 64 -1.46 -7.52 6.63
CA VAL A 64 -2.08 -8.68 7.27
C VAL A 64 -1.09 -9.44 8.15
N LEU A 65 0.12 -9.68 7.66
CA LEU A 65 1.18 -10.32 8.43
C LEU A 65 1.54 -9.51 9.67
N LEU A 66 1.71 -8.19 9.52
CA LEU A 66 2.00 -7.30 10.65
C LEU A 66 0.87 -7.28 11.67
N SER A 67 -0.40 -7.28 11.23
CA SER A 67 -1.55 -7.39 12.14
C SER A 67 -1.52 -8.69 12.92
N SER A 68 -1.20 -9.81 12.27
CA SER A 68 -1.12 -11.12 12.92
C SER A 68 0.00 -11.19 13.95
N ILE A 69 1.19 -10.69 13.61
CA ILE A 69 2.35 -10.63 14.53
C ILE A 69 2.04 -9.73 15.74
N ALA A 70 1.35 -8.63 15.51
CA ALA A 70 1.02 -7.66 16.55
C ALA A 70 0.02 -8.20 17.58
N VAL A 71 -0.95 -9.00 17.15
CA VAL A 71 -2.00 -9.54 18.03
C VAL A 71 -1.47 -10.67 18.93
N ASN A 72 -0.55 -11.47 18.43
CA ASN A 72 -0.20 -12.72 19.10
C ASN A 72 1.06 -12.64 19.97
N ASN A 73 1.81 -11.52 19.96
CA ASN A 73 3.06 -11.28 20.72
C ASN A 73 4.11 -12.42 20.72
N GLU A 74 3.73 -13.61 20.26
CA GLU A 74 4.57 -14.80 20.09
C GLU A 74 4.26 -15.42 18.72
N LEU A 75 5.30 -15.76 17.98
CA LEU A 75 5.22 -16.46 16.70
C LEU A 75 4.90 -17.95 16.93
N GLU A 76 3.73 -18.27 17.49
CA GLU A 76 3.26 -19.65 17.44
C GLU A 76 2.88 -19.98 15.99
N GLY A 77 3.62 -20.91 15.40
CA GLY A 77 3.47 -21.25 13.97
C GLY A 77 2.05 -21.69 13.59
N SER A 78 1.28 -22.24 14.52
CA SER A 78 -0.11 -22.62 14.33
C SER A 78 -1.04 -21.42 14.11
N GLU A 79 -0.87 -20.33 14.83
CA GLU A 79 -1.70 -19.11 14.71
C GLU A 79 -1.38 -18.30 13.45
N LEU A 80 -0.09 -18.27 13.06
CA LEU A 80 0.30 -17.71 11.76
C LEU A 80 -0.33 -18.47 10.60
N ILE A 81 -0.29 -19.80 10.62
CA ILE A 81 -0.93 -20.62 9.59
C ILE A 81 -2.44 -20.36 9.57
N TYR A 82 -3.10 -20.31 10.71
CA TYR A 82 -4.53 -20.00 10.79
C TYR A 82 -4.84 -18.62 10.20
N SER A 83 -4.06 -17.59 10.53
CA SER A 83 -4.23 -16.22 10.00
C SER A 83 -4.03 -16.16 8.49
N ILE A 84 -3.02 -16.87 7.96
CA ILE A 84 -2.78 -16.97 6.51
C ILE A 84 -3.93 -17.70 5.83
N LEU A 85 -4.41 -18.81 6.38
CA LEU A 85 -5.55 -19.56 5.83
C LEU A 85 -6.84 -18.74 5.87
N LYS A 86 -7.09 -18.01 6.96
CA LYS A 86 -8.24 -17.10 7.09
C LYS A 86 -8.18 -15.98 6.04
N LEU A 87 -6.98 -15.38 5.83
CA LEU A 87 -6.78 -14.38 4.79
C LEU A 87 -7.01 -14.97 3.39
N ALA A 88 -6.39 -16.11 3.09
CA ALA A 88 -6.55 -16.79 1.82
C ALA A 88 -8.02 -17.13 1.54
N PHE A 89 -8.72 -17.66 2.53
CA PHE A 89 -10.17 -17.92 2.44
C PHE A 89 -10.97 -16.65 2.16
N PHE A 90 -10.69 -15.55 2.88
CA PHE A 90 -11.34 -14.25 2.67
C PHE A 90 -11.09 -13.75 1.24
N LEU A 91 -9.84 -13.71 0.81
CA LEU A 91 -9.49 -13.22 -0.53
C LEU A 91 -10.12 -14.10 -1.62
N ILE A 92 -9.97 -15.43 -1.55
CA ILE A 92 -10.54 -16.35 -2.54
C ILE A 92 -12.06 -16.18 -2.61
N THR A 93 -12.75 -16.15 -1.48
CA THR A 93 -14.21 -16.01 -1.42
C THR A 93 -14.65 -14.71 -2.09
N TRP A 94 -14.04 -13.59 -1.74
CA TRP A 94 -14.43 -12.29 -2.26
C TRP A 94 -14.04 -12.08 -3.73
N PHE A 95 -12.89 -12.60 -4.16
CA PHE A 95 -12.53 -12.58 -5.58
C PHE A 95 -13.46 -13.46 -6.41
N LEU A 96 -13.84 -14.64 -5.93
CA LEU A 96 -14.82 -15.50 -6.62
C LEU A 96 -16.20 -14.79 -6.72
N ILE A 97 -16.70 -14.25 -5.61
CA ILE A 97 -17.95 -13.48 -5.62
C ILE A 97 -17.82 -12.28 -6.57
N GLY A 98 -16.72 -11.55 -6.49
CA GLY A 98 -16.45 -10.39 -7.33
C GLY A 98 -16.42 -10.70 -8.81
N ILE A 99 -15.73 -11.76 -9.21
CA ILE A 99 -15.60 -12.15 -10.63
C ILE A 99 -16.94 -12.64 -11.20
N PHE A 100 -17.76 -13.36 -10.44
CA PHE A 100 -18.98 -13.96 -10.96
C PHE A 100 -20.23 -13.12 -10.71
N VAL A 101 -20.36 -12.53 -9.53
CA VAL A 101 -21.59 -11.80 -9.09
C VAL A 101 -21.57 -10.36 -9.55
N LEU A 102 -20.45 -9.66 -9.34
CA LEU A 102 -20.38 -8.22 -9.56
C LEU A 102 -20.57 -7.80 -11.04
N PRO A 103 -19.92 -8.44 -12.04
CA PRO A 103 -20.16 -8.11 -13.43
C PRO A 103 -21.62 -8.34 -13.86
N THR A 104 -22.23 -9.41 -13.35
CA THR A 104 -23.65 -9.71 -13.60
C THR A 104 -24.57 -8.65 -13.00
N PHE A 105 -24.29 -8.22 -11.77
CA PHE A 105 -25.00 -7.14 -11.11
C PHE A 105 -24.86 -5.82 -11.87
N LEU A 106 -23.65 -5.39 -12.19
CA LEU A 106 -23.39 -4.15 -12.95
C LEU A 106 -24.02 -4.18 -14.34
N LYS A 107 -23.99 -5.32 -15.04
CA LYS A 107 -24.64 -5.49 -16.34
C LYS A 107 -26.15 -5.33 -16.25
N LYS A 108 -26.80 -5.94 -15.25
CA LYS A 108 -28.26 -5.78 -15.04
C LYS A 108 -28.65 -4.36 -14.64
N ALA A 109 -27.82 -3.73 -13.81
CA ALA A 109 -28.04 -2.37 -13.32
C ALA A 109 -27.68 -1.29 -14.36
N ARG A 110 -26.98 -1.63 -15.44
CA ARG A 110 -26.37 -0.70 -16.40
C ARG A 110 -27.32 0.40 -16.92
N ARG A 111 -28.56 0.06 -17.14
CA ARG A 111 -29.59 1.04 -17.61
C ARG A 111 -29.94 2.09 -16.56
N PHE A 112 -29.63 1.85 -15.29
CA PHE A 112 -29.85 2.77 -14.17
C PHE A 112 -28.56 3.48 -13.72
N LEU A 113 -27.40 3.00 -14.20
CA LEU A 113 -26.07 3.50 -13.83
C LEU A 113 -25.71 4.71 -14.71
N ASN A 114 -26.24 5.89 -14.38
CA ASN A 114 -25.66 7.15 -14.82
C ASN A 114 -24.35 7.42 -14.04
N SER A 115 -23.65 8.51 -14.34
CA SER A 115 -22.37 8.84 -13.67
C SER A 115 -22.51 9.01 -12.16
N GLU A 116 -23.58 9.64 -11.70
CA GLU A 116 -23.83 9.87 -10.26
C GLU A 116 -24.15 8.56 -9.54
N THR A 117 -25.07 7.76 -10.11
CA THR A 117 -25.44 6.46 -9.53
C THR A 117 -24.25 5.50 -9.53
N LEU A 118 -23.42 5.51 -10.58
CA LEU A 118 -22.20 4.70 -10.66
C LEU A 118 -21.21 5.07 -9.56
N LEU A 119 -21.04 6.36 -9.31
CA LEU A 119 -20.21 6.85 -8.20
C LEU A 119 -20.71 6.31 -6.86
N VAL A 120 -22.00 6.50 -6.57
CA VAL A 120 -22.60 6.08 -5.30
C VAL A 120 -22.52 4.56 -5.12
N VAL A 121 -22.80 3.79 -6.16
CA VAL A 121 -22.72 2.32 -6.13
C VAL A 121 -21.27 1.87 -5.91
N SER A 122 -20.31 2.44 -6.61
CA SER A 122 -18.89 2.08 -6.46
C SER A 122 -18.37 2.40 -5.06
N MET A 123 -18.71 3.58 -4.53
CA MET A 123 -18.39 3.96 -3.15
C MET A 123 -19.08 3.04 -2.13
N GLY A 124 -20.35 2.74 -2.33
CA GLY A 124 -21.10 1.85 -1.45
C GLY A 124 -20.53 0.44 -1.40
N LEU A 125 -20.12 -0.11 -2.55
CA LEU A 125 -19.44 -1.41 -2.64
C LEU A 125 -18.09 -1.37 -1.94
N CYS A 126 -17.30 -0.31 -2.15
CA CYS A 126 -16.00 -0.14 -1.49
C CYS A 126 -16.15 -0.06 0.03
N LEU A 127 -17.02 0.83 0.54
CA LEU A 127 -17.25 0.98 1.96
C LEU A 127 -17.90 -0.28 2.58
N GLY A 128 -18.79 -0.96 1.86
CA GLY A 128 -19.35 -2.23 2.28
C GLY A 128 -18.26 -3.30 2.48
N MET A 129 -17.29 -3.39 1.56
CA MET A 129 -16.17 -4.32 1.71
C MET A 129 -15.22 -3.92 2.84
N VAL A 130 -15.00 -2.62 3.07
CA VAL A 130 -14.25 -2.11 4.22
C VAL A 130 -14.87 -2.60 5.53
N VAL A 131 -16.19 -2.47 5.66
CA VAL A 131 -16.92 -2.95 6.84
C VAL A 131 -16.82 -4.47 6.99
N LEU A 132 -17.00 -5.22 5.91
CA LEU A 132 -16.88 -6.69 5.92
C LEU A 132 -15.47 -7.16 6.28
N ALA A 133 -14.42 -6.52 5.75
CA ALA A 133 -13.03 -6.81 6.11
C ALA A 133 -12.78 -6.54 7.60
N SER A 134 -13.27 -5.41 8.11
CA SER A 134 -13.15 -5.05 9.53
C SER A 134 -13.85 -6.05 10.45
N TYR A 135 -15.05 -6.50 10.11
CA TYR A 135 -15.74 -7.58 10.85
C TYR A 135 -15.00 -8.91 10.79
N ALA A 136 -14.31 -9.20 9.69
CA ALA A 136 -13.47 -10.38 9.58
C ALA A 136 -12.14 -10.26 10.35
N GLY A 137 -11.86 -9.11 10.97
CA GLY A 137 -10.61 -8.84 11.70
C GLY A 137 -9.44 -8.42 10.82
N PHE A 138 -9.72 -7.94 9.60
CA PHE A 138 -8.71 -7.40 8.69
C PHE A 138 -8.75 -5.87 8.67
N SER A 139 -7.70 -5.26 8.11
CA SER A 139 -7.65 -3.80 7.98
C SER A 139 -8.70 -3.26 6.99
N SER A 140 -9.19 -2.05 7.27
CA SER A 140 -10.08 -1.32 6.36
C SER A 140 -9.45 -1.11 4.98
N ALA A 141 -8.14 -0.87 4.93
CA ALA A 141 -7.39 -0.69 3.69
C ALA A 141 -7.42 -1.96 2.82
N LEU A 142 -7.31 -3.16 3.43
CA LEU A 142 -7.45 -4.43 2.71
C LEU A 142 -8.82 -4.55 2.06
N GLY A 143 -9.89 -4.22 2.79
CA GLY A 143 -11.25 -4.25 2.26
C GLY A 143 -11.42 -3.33 1.05
N ALA A 144 -10.95 -2.09 1.15
CA ALA A 144 -10.98 -1.12 0.04
C ALA A 144 -10.18 -1.60 -1.17
N PHE A 145 -8.98 -2.15 -0.96
CA PHE A 145 -8.13 -2.68 -2.01
C PHE A 145 -8.77 -3.87 -2.75
N VAL A 146 -9.34 -4.82 -2.01
CA VAL A 146 -10.02 -6.00 -2.59
C VAL A 146 -11.17 -5.56 -3.48
N MET A 147 -12.03 -4.65 -3.00
CA MET A 147 -13.15 -4.15 -3.81
C MET A 147 -12.66 -3.36 -5.02
N GLY A 148 -11.66 -2.50 -4.86
CA GLY A 148 -11.04 -1.76 -5.96
C GLY A 148 -10.49 -2.68 -7.05
N SER A 149 -9.79 -3.75 -6.66
CA SER A 149 -9.26 -4.77 -7.58
C SER A 149 -10.36 -5.52 -8.32
N ILE A 150 -11.46 -5.86 -7.64
CA ILE A 150 -12.62 -6.51 -8.25
C ILE A 150 -13.29 -5.56 -9.26
N LEU A 151 -13.51 -4.30 -8.91
CA LEU A 151 -14.11 -3.29 -9.78
C LEU A 151 -13.23 -3.02 -11.01
N ALA A 152 -11.90 -2.99 -10.85
CA ALA A 152 -10.95 -2.82 -11.94
C ALA A 152 -11.00 -3.98 -12.98
N GLY A 153 -11.43 -5.16 -12.56
CA GLY A 153 -11.64 -6.32 -13.45
C GLY A 153 -12.99 -6.29 -14.20
N THR A 154 -13.82 -5.28 -14.02
CA THR A 154 -15.15 -5.22 -14.67
C THR A 154 -15.13 -4.41 -15.97
N ASN A 155 -16.15 -4.62 -16.82
CA ASN A 155 -16.31 -3.86 -18.07
C ASN A 155 -16.63 -2.36 -17.84
N GLU A 156 -16.98 -1.96 -16.63
CA GLU A 156 -17.27 -0.56 -16.27
C GLU A 156 -16.04 0.12 -15.62
N ALA A 157 -14.89 -0.55 -15.54
CA ALA A 157 -13.69 -0.07 -14.84
C ALA A 157 -13.29 1.35 -15.24
N GLU A 158 -13.18 1.65 -16.53
CA GLU A 158 -12.81 3.00 -17.02
C GLU A 158 -13.84 4.08 -16.61
N ARG A 159 -15.13 3.72 -16.59
CA ARG A 159 -16.19 4.65 -16.18
C ARG A 159 -16.13 4.88 -14.67
N ILE A 160 -15.90 3.81 -13.90
CA ILE A 160 -15.74 3.88 -12.45
C ILE A 160 -14.53 4.73 -12.10
N GLU A 161 -13.39 4.50 -12.75
CA GLU A 161 -12.17 5.29 -12.56
C GLU A 161 -12.44 6.80 -12.77
N LYS A 162 -13.08 7.16 -13.89
CA LYS A 162 -13.38 8.56 -14.20
C LYS A 162 -14.28 9.24 -13.17
N VAL A 163 -15.32 8.56 -12.68
CA VAL A 163 -16.24 9.15 -11.70
C VAL A 163 -15.65 9.15 -10.29
N MET A 164 -14.76 8.21 -9.97
CA MET A 164 -14.08 8.11 -8.67
C MET A 164 -12.90 9.06 -8.55
N GLN A 165 -12.28 9.49 -9.67
CA GLN A 165 -11.07 10.30 -9.63
C GLN A 165 -11.20 11.57 -8.78
N PRO A 166 -12.26 12.42 -8.92
CA PRO A 166 -12.41 13.61 -8.07
C PRO A 166 -12.53 13.28 -6.57
N VAL A 167 -13.19 12.16 -6.25
CA VAL A 167 -13.33 11.70 -4.86
C VAL A 167 -12.00 11.24 -4.31
N LYS A 168 -11.25 10.46 -5.09
CA LYS A 168 -9.89 10.04 -4.75
C LYS A 168 -8.98 11.25 -4.51
N ASP A 169 -9.02 12.25 -5.39
CA ASP A 169 -8.18 13.45 -5.29
C ASP A 169 -8.53 14.25 -4.03
N LEU A 170 -9.82 14.42 -3.73
CA LEU A 170 -10.29 15.10 -2.52
C LEU A 170 -9.84 14.38 -1.24
N PHE A 171 -10.16 13.09 -1.13
CA PHE A 171 -9.80 12.32 0.07
C PHE A 171 -8.29 12.10 0.18
N GLY A 172 -7.57 11.99 -0.94
CA GLY A 172 -6.12 11.98 -0.96
C GLY A 172 -5.52 13.27 -0.38
N ALA A 173 -6.03 14.43 -0.78
CA ALA A 173 -5.60 15.71 -0.23
C ALA A 173 -5.88 15.79 1.28
N VAL A 174 -7.08 15.40 1.72
CA VAL A 174 -7.44 15.37 3.16
C VAL A 174 -6.53 14.42 3.92
N PHE A 175 -6.23 13.24 3.37
CA PHE A 175 -5.33 12.27 3.99
C PHE A 175 -3.93 12.86 4.18
N PHE A 176 -3.31 13.42 3.14
CA PHE A 176 -1.96 13.98 3.24
C PHE A 176 -1.89 15.20 4.18
N ILE A 177 -2.92 16.05 4.19
CA ILE A 177 -3.01 17.16 5.16
C ILE A 177 -3.09 16.61 6.59
N SER A 178 -3.96 15.61 6.82
CA SER A 178 -4.13 15.01 8.15
C SER A 178 -2.85 14.35 8.65
N VAL A 179 -2.15 13.63 7.78
CA VAL A 179 -0.84 13.02 8.10
C VAL A 179 0.20 14.11 8.39
N GLY A 180 0.27 15.15 7.55
CA GLY A 180 1.19 16.27 7.77
C GLY A 180 0.96 17.00 9.10
N MET A 181 -0.28 17.08 9.55
CA MET A 181 -0.63 17.69 10.84
C MET A 181 -0.17 16.86 12.06
N LEU A 182 0.12 15.57 11.89
CA LEU A 182 0.63 14.71 12.95
C LEU A 182 2.15 14.87 13.15
N VAL A 183 2.83 15.51 12.19
CA VAL A 183 4.27 15.80 12.30
C VAL A 183 4.47 17.01 13.19
N SER A 184 5.13 16.83 14.35
CA SER A 184 5.52 17.94 15.21
C SER A 184 6.91 18.47 14.85
N PRO A 185 7.11 19.79 14.73
CA PRO A 185 8.44 20.36 14.51
C PRO A 185 9.46 19.98 15.60
N GLU A 186 9.00 19.84 16.83
CA GLU A 186 9.81 19.43 17.98
C GLU A 186 10.34 18.00 17.78
N ALA A 187 9.50 17.07 17.32
CA ALA A 187 9.89 15.68 17.03
C ALA A 187 10.93 15.62 15.90
N LEU A 188 10.80 16.45 14.86
CA LEU A 188 11.79 16.53 13.79
C LEU A 188 13.19 16.92 14.30
N VAL A 189 13.26 17.86 15.25
CA VAL A 189 14.52 18.26 15.86
C VAL A 189 15.04 17.17 16.79
N GLN A 190 14.18 16.61 17.63
CA GLN A 190 14.54 15.60 18.62
C GLN A 190 15.05 14.31 17.96
N TYR A 191 14.42 13.88 16.87
CA TYR A 191 14.75 12.65 16.14
C TYR A 191 15.51 12.90 14.84
N ALA A 192 16.17 14.06 14.69
CA ALA A 192 16.87 14.44 13.45
C ALA A 192 17.90 13.39 13.00
N ILE A 193 18.67 12.81 13.94
CA ILE A 193 19.70 11.81 13.61
C ILE A 193 19.06 10.51 13.10
N PRO A 194 18.10 9.87 13.77
CA PRO A 194 17.36 8.73 13.23
C PRO A 194 16.72 9.02 11.87
N ILE A 195 16.07 10.17 11.69
CA ILE A 195 15.44 10.57 10.43
C ILE A 195 16.47 10.62 9.29
N ILE A 196 17.61 11.28 9.49
CA ILE A 196 18.67 11.36 8.46
C ILE A 196 19.21 9.96 8.13
N ILE A 197 19.49 9.13 9.14
CA ILE A 197 20.01 7.79 8.94
C ILE A 197 19.00 6.94 8.16
N LEU A 198 17.73 6.94 8.56
CA LEU A 198 16.69 6.18 7.89
C LEU A 198 16.44 6.66 6.46
N SER A 199 16.45 7.97 6.22
CA SER A 199 16.35 8.54 4.87
C SER A 199 17.48 8.06 3.95
N LEU A 200 18.70 8.07 4.44
CA LEU A 200 19.85 7.57 3.68
C LEU A 200 19.77 6.06 3.44
N VAL A 201 19.34 5.29 4.44
CA VAL A 201 19.13 3.83 4.32
C VAL A 201 18.04 3.51 3.29
N VAL A 202 16.95 4.27 3.27
CA VAL A 202 15.88 4.09 2.29
C VAL A 202 16.39 4.36 0.89
N ILE A 203 16.95 5.54 0.65
CA ILE A 203 17.42 5.94 -0.68
C ILE A 203 18.47 4.95 -1.19
N ALA A 204 19.50 4.70 -0.40
CA ALA A 204 20.58 3.79 -0.81
C ALA A 204 20.08 2.34 -0.95
N GLY A 205 19.27 1.89 0.00
CA GLY A 205 18.72 0.52 0.00
C GLY A 205 17.78 0.28 -1.18
N GLN A 206 16.84 1.16 -1.44
CA GLN A 206 15.90 1.00 -2.56
C GLN A 206 16.61 1.10 -3.92
N ILE A 207 17.58 2.01 -4.09
CA ILE A 207 18.40 2.06 -5.29
C ILE A 207 19.16 0.74 -5.47
N PHE A 208 19.81 0.26 -4.41
CA PHE A 208 20.60 -0.97 -4.47
C PHE A 208 19.74 -2.20 -4.76
N PHE A 209 18.68 -2.42 -3.98
CA PHE A 209 17.84 -3.61 -4.14
C PHE A 209 16.98 -3.53 -5.39
N GLY A 210 16.44 -2.36 -5.74
CA GLY A 210 15.69 -2.15 -6.97
C GLY A 210 16.55 -2.39 -8.21
N THR A 211 17.78 -1.83 -8.24
CA THR A 211 18.73 -2.07 -9.34
C THR A 211 19.13 -3.54 -9.41
N SER A 212 19.45 -4.17 -8.26
CA SER A 212 19.87 -5.58 -8.23
C SER A 212 18.72 -6.51 -8.67
N GLY A 213 17.50 -6.27 -8.24
CA GLY A 213 16.32 -7.04 -8.67
C GLY A 213 16.11 -6.97 -10.19
N MET A 214 16.27 -5.78 -10.77
CA MET A 214 16.19 -5.60 -12.22
C MET A 214 17.31 -6.33 -12.98
N LEU A 215 18.52 -6.31 -12.45
CA LEU A 215 19.67 -7.05 -13.05
C LEU A 215 19.46 -8.56 -12.98
N ILE A 216 18.98 -9.08 -11.84
CA ILE A 216 18.64 -10.51 -11.69
C ILE A 216 17.52 -10.92 -12.65
N SER A 217 16.56 -10.01 -12.92
CA SER A 217 15.51 -10.23 -13.91
C SER A 217 15.98 -10.12 -15.39
N GLY A 218 17.30 -9.97 -15.63
CA GLY A 218 17.90 -9.91 -16.96
C GLY A 218 17.75 -8.56 -17.66
N GLN A 219 17.40 -7.49 -16.95
CA GLN A 219 17.31 -6.17 -17.56
C GLN A 219 18.70 -5.55 -17.77
N PRO A 220 18.89 -4.79 -18.86
CA PRO A 220 20.16 -4.08 -19.10
C PRO A 220 20.47 -3.10 -17.98
N LEU A 221 21.76 -2.93 -17.66
CA LEU A 221 22.25 -2.06 -16.56
C LEU A 221 21.63 -0.65 -16.59
N LYS A 222 21.50 -0.05 -17.76
CA LYS A 222 20.89 1.28 -17.93
C LYS A 222 19.44 1.33 -17.48
N ILE A 223 18.66 0.28 -17.79
CA ILE A 223 17.27 0.15 -17.38
C ILE A 223 17.21 -0.14 -15.87
N ALA A 224 18.04 -1.05 -15.39
CA ALA A 224 18.10 -1.43 -13.98
C ALA A 224 18.40 -0.23 -13.07
N ILE A 225 19.42 0.58 -13.41
CA ILE A 225 19.77 1.78 -12.64
C ILE A 225 18.59 2.78 -12.65
N LYS A 226 18.04 3.11 -13.82
CA LYS A 226 16.90 4.03 -13.91
C LYS A 226 15.72 3.58 -13.07
N SER A 227 15.39 2.29 -13.11
CA SER A 227 14.31 1.72 -12.32
C SER A 227 14.59 1.81 -10.81
N GLY A 228 15.79 1.43 -10.37
CA GLY A 228 16.19 1.52 -8.96
C GLY A 228 16.12 2.95 -8.41
N PHE A 229 16.61 3.94 -9.17
CA PHE A 229 16.48 5.34 -8.79
C PHE A 229 15.03 5.83 -8.77
N SER A 230 14.20 5.33 -9.68
CA SER A 230 12.77 5.71 -9.70
C SER A 230 11.99 5.17 -8.51
N LEU A 231 12.38 4.03 -7.96
CA LEU A 231 11.74 3.38 -6.82
C LEU A 231 12.26 3.89 -5.46
N SER A 232 13.25 4.79 -5.42
CA SER A 232 13.95 5.20 -4.20
C SER A 232 13.24 6.26 -3.35
N GLN A 233 11.94 6.13 -3.17
CA GLN A 233 11.13 6.98 -2.28
C GLN A 233 10.09 6.11 -1.52
N ILE A 234 9.60 6.64 -0.39
CA ILE A 234 8.62 5.94 0.44
C ILE A 234 7.19 6.26 -0.04
N GLY A 235 6.34 5.23 -0.03
CA GLY A 235 4.94 5.34 -0.42
C GLY A 235 3.98 5.65 0.71
N GLU A 236 2.75 5.95 0.35
CA GLU A 236 1.62 6.15 1.26
C GLU A 236 1.32 4.96 2.16
N PHE A 237 1.69 3.74 1.75
CA PHE A 237 1.54 2.54 2.58
C PHE A 237 2.36 2.60 3.87
N ALA A 238 3.46 3.35 3.92
CA ALA A 238 4.22 3.57 5.14
C ALA A 238 3.35 4.19 6.24
N PHE A 239 2.55 5.20 5.91
CA PHE A 239 1.63 5.83 6.87
C PHE A 239 0.51 4.88 7.29
N ILE A 240 0.00 4.05 6.37
CA ILE A 240 -1.04 3.07 6.67
C ILE A 240 -0.49 2.01 7.64
N ILE A 241 0.72 1.51 7.39
CA ILE A 241 1.40 0.55 8.28
C ILE A 241 1.70 1.17 9.64
N ALA A 242 2.16 2.42 9.69
CA ALA A 242 2.39 3.15 10.95
C ALA A 242 1.09 3.31 11.74
N THR A 243 0.01 3.75 11.09
CA THR A 243 -1.31 3.89 11.72
C THR A 243 -1.84 2.54 12.23
N LEU A 244 -1.63 1.46 11.49
CA LEU A 244 -1.95 0.10 11.91
C LEU A 244 -1.21 -0.27 13.18
N GLY A 245 0.11 -0.08 13.23
CA GLY A 245 0.92 -0.38 14.40
C GLY A 245 0.53 0.43 15.64
N MET A 246 0.20 1.70 15.46
CA MET A 246 -0.33 2.56 16.53
C MET A 246 -1.70 2.09 17.02
N SER A 247 -2.61 1.74 16.13
CA SER A 247 -3.96 1.27 16.48
C SER A 247 -3.92 -0.05 17.26
N LEU A 248 -2.96 -0.90 16.96
CA LEU A 248 -2.70 -2.17 17.66
C LEU A 248 -1.85 -1.98 18.94
N LYS A 249 -1.35 -0.76 19.20
CA LYS A 249 -0.50 -0.41 20.36
C LYS A 249 0.77 -1.25 20.46
N VAL A 250 1.36 -1.60 19.31
CA VAL A 250 2.55 -2.46 19.21
C VAL A 250 3.80 -1.72 18.76
N ILE A 251 3.66 -0.49 18.29
CA ILE A 251 4.77 0.41 18.00
C ILE A 251 4.74 1.63 18.92
N ASP A 252 5.91 2.12 19.22
CA ASP A 252 6.07 3.33 20.01
C ASP A 252 5.65 4.56 19.20
N GLY A 253 5.02 5.53 19.89
CA GLY A 253 4.50 6.76 19.27
C GLY A 253 5.56 7.63 18.59
N PHE A 254 6.85 7.40 18.85
CA PHE A 254 7.94 8.13 18.21
C PHE A 254 8.20 7.64 16.76
N LEU A 255 7.78 6.43 16.40
CA LEU A 255 8.04 5.86 15.08
C LEU A 255 7.19 6.56 14.00
N TYR A 256 6.05 7.12 14.37
CA TYR A 256 5.17 7.80 13.42
C TYR A 256 5.73 9.14 12.90
N PRO A 257 6.36 10.02 13.73
CA PRO A 257 6.98 11.26 13.26
C PRO A 257 8.32 11.09 12.54
N ILE A 258 8.96 9.93 12.64
CA ILE A 258 10.24 9.59 11.99
C ILE A 258 10.02 9.05 10.59
#